data_8601490aa67dbe1d587fa292a984413b
#
_entry.id   8601490aa67dbe1d587fa292a984413b
#
_cell.length_a   1.000
_cell.length_b   1.000
_cell.length_c   1.000
_cell.angle_alpha   90.00
_cell.angle_beta   90.00
_cell.angle_gamma   90.00
#
_symmetry.space_group_name_H-M   'P 1'
#
loop_
_entity.id
_entity.type
_entity.pdbx_description
1 polymer ?
#
loop_
_entity_poly.entity_id
_entity_poly.type
_entity_poly.pdbx_seq_one_letter_code
_entity_poly.pdbx_strand_id
1 'polypeptide(L)'
;MVTRTMWMVRAGENGYLFNDFKNKSVVAIGWNDVGDLSKVSKPEDIKQIVKEKYPDYKVSKLNITAGQLARFRFDFKKGDYVITYNPEKRIYLVGEIAGDYEYNTRLTEYFHVRRVKWLGEIPRDMLSTTTKNTLGSISTLFEVNKSAKEEILQVLGKKKGDIESIENVEEEMEELVAGILRGMGYKTIITPKGPDRGRDIYASPDGLGLEDPRIIVEVKHRTGQVSGKEMRSFIGGLRHGTKGLYVSTGGFSKDARYEAERSNIPVTLVDLDMLAKLITQYYDNFDEEAKKLIPLIKIYWPA
;
A
#
# COMPACT_ATOMS: atom_id res chain seq x y z
N MET A 1 8.30 14.65 25.35
CA MET A 1 8.38 13.78 24.16
C MET A 1 9.49 14.30 23.27
N VAL A 2 10.45 13.46 22.90
CA VAL A 2 11.53 13.86 21.95
C VAL A 2 10.89 14.08 20.59
N THR A 3 11.01 15.29 20.07
CA THR A 3 10.46 15.62 18.75
C THR A 3 11.32 14.95 17.69
N ARG A 4 10.79 13.92 17.01
CA ARG A 4 11.46 13.20 15.92
C ARG A 4 11.50 14.08 14.68
N THR A 5 12.67 14.26 14.11
CA THR A 5 12.85 15.00 12.83
C THR A 5 12.51 14.11 11.64
N MET A 6 12.14 14.69 10.51
CA MET A 6 12.03 13.98 9.22
C MET A 6 13.03 14.55 8.23
N TRP A 7 13.82 13.69 7.63
CA TRP A 7 14.88 14.04 6.70
C TRP A 7 14.53 13.59 5.28
N MET A 8 14.62 14.47 4.30
CA MET A 8 14.64 14.08 2.90
C MET A 8 16.06 13.68 2.52
N VAL A 9 16.25 12.52 1.93
CA VAL A 9 17.51 12.04 1.35
C VAL A 9 17.27 11.60 -0.09
N ARG A 10 17.84 12.29 -1.06
CA ARG A 10 17.69 11.92 -2.47
C ARG A 10 18.53 10.70 -2.82
N ALA A 11 17.91 9.76 -3.50
CA ALA A 11 18.55 8.51 -3.94
C ALA A 11 19.34 8.70 -5.24
N GLY A 12 20.31 9.61 -5.23
CA GLY A 12 21.08 9.98 -6.41
C GLY A 12 20.31 10.87 -7.40
N GLU A 13 20.92 11.18 -8.52
CA GLU A 13 20.30 11.93 -9.60
C GLU A 13 19.15 11.14 -10.20
N ASN A 14 17.99 11.76 -10.38
CA ASN A 14 16.77 11.10 -10.87
C ASN A 14 16.36 9.83 -10.10
N GLY A 15 16.84 9.65 -8.86
CA GLY A 15 16.42 8.55 -8.01
C GLY A 15 17.01 7.19 -8.38
N TYR A 16 18.11 7.13 -9.12
CA TYR A 16 18.67 5.86 -9.63
C TYR A 16 19.08 4.87 -8.52
N LEU A 17 19.39 5.34 -7.30
CA LEU A 17 19.69 4.49 -6.15
C LEU A 17 18.46 4.10 -5.32
N PHE A 18 17.26 4.46 -5.74
CA PHE A 18 16.03 4.20 -4.97
C PHE A 18 15.85 2.70 -4.64
N ASN A 19 16.05 1.83 -5.63
CA ASN A 19 15.92 0.39 -5.43
C ASN A 19 17.02 -0.16 -4.51
N ASP A 20 18.22 0.39 -4.59
CA ASP A 20 19.32 0.05 -3.68
C ASP A 20 18.97 0.45 -2.24
N PHE A 21 18.47 1.67 -2.03
CA PHE A 21 18.04 2.13 -0.71
C PHE A 21 16.96 1.22 -0.13
N LYS A 22 15.95 0.89 -0.93
CA LYS A 22 14.84 0.02 -0.52
C LYS A 22 15.32 -1.38 -0.16
N ASN A 23 16.03 -2.03 -1.07
CA ASN A 23 16.39 -3.44 -0.94
C ASN A 23 17.47 -3.69 0.12
N LYS A 24 18.38 -2.72 0.31
CA LYS A 24 19.48 -2.83 1.27
C LYS A 24 19.16 -2.17 2.62
N SER A 25 17.94 -1.61 2.76
CA SER A 25 17.46 -0.95 3.99
C SER A 25 18.38 0.16 4.45
N VAL A 26 18.74 1.06 3.55
CA VAL A 26 19.66 2.18 3.80
C VAL A 26 19.21 3.47 3.12
N VAL A 27 19.76 4.59 3.59
CA VAL A 27 19.92 5.82 2.81
C VAL A 27 21.40 6.18 2.77
N ALA A 28 21.83 6.81 1.69
CA ALA A 28 23.22 7.17 1.51
C ALA A 28 23.36 8.51 0.79
N ILE A 29 24.48 9.19 1.04
CA ILE A 29 24.85 10.41 0.34
C ILE A 29 26.24 10.26 -0.28
N GLY A 30 26.45 10.95 -1.40
CA GLY A 30 27.71 10.94 -2.14
C GLY A 30 28.85 11.71 -1.46
N TRP A 31 29.72 12.30 -2.27
CA TRP A 31 30.98 12.95 -1.85
C TRP A 31 31.97 11.93 -1.27
N ASN A 32 32.08 10.78 -1.90
CA ASN A 32 32.93 9.67 -1.47
C ASN A 32 34.39 10.06 -1.25
N ASP A 33 34.94 11.04 -2.01
CA ASP A 33 36.32 11.52 -1.91
C ASP A 33 36.64 12.16 -0.55
N VAL A 34 35.61 12.58 0.19
CA VAL A 34 35.77 13.12 1.56
C VAL A 34 36.32 12.03 2.50
N GLY A 35 36.05 10.76 2.19
CA GLY A 35 36.50 9.62 2.98
C GLY A 35 35.65 9.39 4.23
N ASP A 36 36.14 8.54 5.12
CA ASP A 36 35.42 8.13 6.33
C ASP A 36 35.35 9.26 7.37
N LEU A 37 34.11 9.71 7.66
CA LEU A 37 33.82 10.73 8.66
C LEU A 37 33.52 10.15 10.06
N SER A 38 33.69 8.85 10.29
CA SER A 38 33.37 8.23 11.58
C SER A 38 34.22 8.76 12.74
N LYS A 39 35.45 9.15 12.45
CA LYS A 39 36.41 9.69 13.41
C LYS A 39 36.33 11.22 13.57
N VAL A 40 35.55 11.90 12.74
CA VAL A 40 35.39 13.36 12.83
C VAL A 40 34.50 13.66 14.04
N SER A 41 34.97 14.54 14.92
CA SER A 41 34.32 14.87 16.19
C SER A 41 33.49 16.16 16.14
N LYS A 42 33.80 17.06 15.21
CA LYS A 42 33.17 18.37 15.11
C LYS A 42 32.68 18.68 13.68
N PRO A 43 31.51 19.29 13.51
CA PRO A 43 30.98 19.68 12.20
C PRO A 43 31.92 20.61 11.42
N GLU A 44 32.68 21.47 12.11
CA GLU A 44 33.62 22.44 11.50
C GLU A 44 34.76 21.74 10.77
N ASP A 45 35.22 20.58 11.26
CA ASP A 45 36.31 19.81 10.67
C ASP A 45 35.91 19.28 9.29
N ILE A 46 34.61 18.96 9.08
CA ILE A 46 34.09 18.51 7.78
C ILE A 46 34.27 19.60 6.73
N LYS A 47 34.09 20.88 7.08
CA LYS A 47 34.26 21.98 6.14
C LYS A 47 35.71 22.09 5.65
N GLN A 48 36.67 21.82 6.53
CA GLN A 48 38.10 21.84 6.15
C GLN A 48 38.40 20.65 5.20
N ILE A 49 37.89 19.46 5.53
CA ILE A 49 38.05 18.25 4.69
C ILE A 49 37.45 18.47 3.29
N VAL A 50 36.23 19.03 3.22
CA VAL A 50 35.59 19.31 1.92
C VAL A 50 36.40 20.31 1.11
N LYS A 51 36.98 21.34 1.75
CA LYS A 51 37.82 22.32 1.08
C LYS A 51 39.09 21.72 0.49
N GLU A 52 39.71 20.77 1.21
CA GLU A 52 40.90 20.06 0.75
C GLU A 52 40.60 19.07 -0.40
N LYS A 53 39.46 18.40 -0.34
CA LYS A 53 39.07 17.41 -1.36
C LYS A 53 38.47 18.02 -2.62
N TYR A 54 37.84 19.19 -2.50
CA TYR A 54 37.19 19.87 -3.61
C TYR A 54 37.66 21.37 -3.68
N PRO A 55 38.94 21.60 -4.00
CA PRO A 55 39.53 22.95 -3.99
C PRO A 55 38.85 23.90 -4.99
N ASP A 56 38.27 23.36 -6.06
CA ASP A 56 37.59 24.15 -7.11
C ASP A 56 36.15 24.52 -6.75
N TYR A 57 35.64 24.11 -5.58
CA TYR A 57 34.29 24.50 -5.20
C TYR A 57 34.22 25.94 -4.81
N LYS A 58 33.26 26.67 -5.40
CA LYS A 58 32.89 28.02 -4.93
C LYS A 58 32.47 27.97 -3.46
N VAL A 59 32.73 29.04 -2.71
CA VAL A 59 32.43 29.11 -1.27
C VAL A 59 31.01 28.70 -0.92
N SER A 60 30.02 29.10 -1.72
CA SER A 60 28.62 28.68 -1.53
C SER A 60 28.41 27.16 -1.65
N LYS A 61 28.97 26.56 -2.69
CA LYS A 61 28.90 25.12 -2.91
C LYS A 61 29.60 24.31 -1.82
N LEU A 62 30.79 24.82 -1.40
CA LEU A 62 31.58 24.25 -0.30
C LEU A 62 30.77 24.25 1.00
N ASN A 63 30.15 25.36 1.37
CA ASN A 63 29.35 25.46 2.59
C ASN A 63 28.12 24.59 2.55
N ILE A 64 27.43 24.49 1.41
CA ILE A 64 26.26 23.60 1.24
C ILE A 64 26.69 22.12 1.39
N THR A 65 27.75 21.70 0.71
CA THR A 65 28.27 20.33 0.77
C THR A 65 28.70 19.96 2.20
N ALA A 66 29.51 20.79 2.83
CA ALA A 66 29.96 20.57 4.21
C ALA A 66 28.76 20.50 5.18
N GLY A 67 27.78 21.39 5.02
CA GLY A 67 26.57 21.41 5.84
C GLY A 67 25.72 20.13 5.66
N GLN A 68 25.59 19.58 4.46
CA GLN A 68 24.85 18.33 4.23
C GLN A 68 25.57 17.11 4.82
N LEU A 69 26.89 17.01 4.64
CA LEU A 69 27.70 15.96 5.26
C LEU A 69 27.67 16.03 6.79
N ALA A 70 27.77 17.23 7.36
CA ALA A 70 27.70 17.45 8.81
C ALA A 70 26.32 17.03 9.36
N ARG A 71 25.22 17.43 8.74
CA ARG A 71 23.88 17.00 9.15
C ARG A 71 23.75 15.48 9.09
N PHE A 72 24.16 14.86 8.01
CA PHE A 72 24.07 13.41 7.84
C PHE A 72 24.89 12.67 8.91
N ARG A 73 26.05 13.21 9.28
CA ARG A 73 26.94 12.62 10.29
C ARG A 73 26.48 12.86 11.72
N PHE A 74 26.01 14.08 12.06
CA PHE A 74 25.81 14.49 13.44
C PHE A 74 24.34 14.70 13.83
N ASP A 75 23.48 15.18 12.90
CA ASP A 75 22.11 15.57 13.25
C ASP A 75 21.11 14.43 13.14
N PHE A 76 21.37 13.45 12.27
CA PHE A 76 20.52 12.25 12.16
C PHE A 76 20.58 11.42 13.42
N LYS A 77 19.42 11.14 14.01
CA LYS A 77 19.30 10.32 15.22
C LYS A 77 18.53 9.04 14.93
N LYS A 78 18.87 7.97 15.65
CA LYS A 78 18.02 6.76 15.63
C LYS A 78 16.60 7.10 16.03
N GLY A 79 15.65 6.63 15.24
CA GLY A 79 14.24 6.92 15.39
C GLY A 79 13.75 8.16 14.64
N ASP A 80 14.62 9.01 14.08
CA ASP A 80 14.19 10.05 13.15
C ASP A 80 13.55 9.42 11.91
N TYR A 81 12.60 10.13 11.30
CA TYR A 81 12.02 9.71 10.03
C TYR A 81 12.94 10.06 8.87
N VAL A 82 12.88 9.28 7.82
CA VAL A 82 13.55 9.57 6.55
C VAL A 82 12.60 9.28 5.39
N ILE A 83 12.69 10.12 4.36
CA ILE A 83 11.91 10.00 3.14
C ILE A 83 12.82 10.09 1.92
N THR A 84 12.59 9.25 0.92
CA THR A 84 13.26 9.31 -0.38
C THR A 84 12.25 9.20 -1.51
N TYR A 85 12.60 9.61 -2.73
CA TYR A 85 11.66 9.73 -3.84
C TYR A 85 12.10 8.94 -5.07
N ASN A 86 11.15 8.23 -5.67
CA ASN A 86 11.28 7.65 -7.01
C ASN A 86 10.46 8.48 -8.01
N PRO A 87 11.10 9.23 -8.91
CA PRO A 87 10.40 10.08 -9.88
C PRO A 87 9.67 9.28 -10.97
N GLU A 88 10.20 8.13 -11.37
CA GLU A 88 9.60 7.28 -12.39
C GLU A 88 8.25 6.71 -11.92
N LYS A 89 8.22 6.15 -10.72
CA LYS A 89 7.01 5.58 -10.11
C LYS A 89 6.15 6.62 -9.40
N ARG A 90 6.63 7.86 -9.26
CA ARG A 90 5.97 8.95 -8.53
C ARG A 90 5.59 8.56 -7.08
N ILE A 91 6.50 7.85 -6.39
CA ILE A 91 6.29 7.40 -5.01
C ILE A 91 7.40 7.90 -4.09
N TYR A 92 7.04 8.12 -2.85
CA TYR A 92 7.97 8.32 -1.75
C TYR A 92 8.06 7.05 -0.92
N LEU A 93 9.27 6.67 -0.50
CA LEU A 93 9.53 5.62 0.47
C LEU A 93 9.84 6.28 1.81
N VAL A 94 9.09 5.93 2.85
CA VAL A 94 9.18 6.51 4.20
C VAL A 94 9.71 5.47 5.16
N GLY A 95 10.63 5.84 6.04
CA GLY A 95 11.24 4.95 7.01
C GLY A 95 11.70 5.66 8.27
N GLU A 96 12.34 4.89 9.15
CA GLU A 96 12.98 5.37 10.39
C GLU A 96 14.47 5.04 10.36
N ILE A 97 15.30 5.97 10.80
CA ILE A 97 16.74 5.76 10.96
C ILE A 97 16.95 4.70 12.04
N ALA A 98 17.53 3.57 11.66
CA ALA A 98 17.75 2.41 12.53
C ALA A 98 19.18 2.30 13.06
N GLY A 99 20.16 2.97 12.38
CA GLY A 99 21.57 2.86 12.70
C GLY A 99 22.29 4.20 12.83
N ASP A 100 23.49 4.14 13.37
CA ASP A 100 24.42 5.27 13.38
C ASP A 100 25.00 5.50 11.98
N TYR A 101 25.81 6.55 11.82
CA TYR A 101 26.57 6.76 10.60
C TYR A 101 27.56 5.61 10.36
N GLU A 102 27.57 5.11 9.13
CA GLU A 102 28.54 4.12 8.63
C GLU A 102 29.23 4.68 7.40
N TYR A 103 30.55 4.42 7.27
CA TYR A 103 31.26 4.55 6.01
C TYR A 103 31.40 3.15 5.39
N ASN A 104 30.69 2.89 4.30
CA ASN A 104 30.59 1.54 3.75
C ASN A 104 30.67 1.56 2.22
N THR A 105 31.76 1.02 1.67
CA THR A 105 32.06 1.02 0.24
C THR A 105 31.42 -0.13 -0.54
N ARG A 106 30.66 -1.01 0.14
CA ARG A 106 30.10 -2.23 -0.47
C ARG A 106 28.57 -2.22 -0.58
N LEU A 107 27.89 -1.32 0.12
CA LEU A 107 26.44 -1.31 0.19
C LEU A 107 25.79 -0.64 -1.01
N THR A 108 26.24 0.57 -1.32
CA THR A 108 25.74 1.38 -2.44
C THR A 108 26.93 2.07 -3.11
N GLU A 109 26.65 2.75 -4.22
CA GLU A 109 27.63 3.62 -4.86
C GLU A 109 28.02 4.85 -4.00
N TYR A 110 27.18 5.24 -3.04
CA TYR A 110 27.44 6.27 -2.07
C TYR A 110 27.88 5.66 -0.75
N PHE A 111 29.00 6.11 -0.22
CA PHE A 111 29.70 5.42 0.89
C PHE A 111 29.32 5.94 2.28
N HIS A 112 28.72 7.12 2.38
CA HIS A 112 28.18 7.66 3.63
C HIS A 112 26.77 7.11 3.83
N VAL A 113 26.57 6.22 4.79
CA VAL A 113 25.38 5.37 4.89
C VAL A 113 24.71 5.50 6.26
N ARG A 114 23.39 5.41 6.29
CA ARG A 114 22.56 5.19 7.48
C ARG A 114 21.62 4.01 7.24
N ARG A 115 21.52 3.10 8.21
CA ARG A 115 20.53 2.02 8.20
C ARG A 115 19.15 2.57 8.44
N VAL A 116 18.17 2.01 7.74
CA VAL A 116 16.78 2.45 7.78
C VAL A 116 15.85 1.24 7.94
N LYS A 117 14.82 1.40 8.77
CA LYS A 117 13.66 0.52 8.79
C LYS A 117 12.57 1.18 7.95
N TRP A 118 12.30 0.63 6.77
CA TRP A 118 11.23 1.16 5.92
C TRP A 118 9.86 0.88 6.52
N LEU A 119 8.99 1.87 6.50
CA LEU A 119 7.63 1.83 7.05
C LEU A 119 6.58 1.63 5.95
N GLY A 120 6.83 2.16 4.75
CA GLY A 120 5.93 2.01 3.61
C GLY A 120 6.16 3.04 2.51
N GLU A 121 5.39 2.89 1.44
CA GLU A 121 5.41 3.77 0.27
C GLU A 121 4.13 4.61 0.22
N ILE A 122 4.27 5.87 -0.15
CA ILE A 122 3.14 6.77 -0.39
C ILE A 122 3.19 7.34 -1.81
N PRO A 123 2.07 7.36 -2.56
CA PRO A 123 2.00 8.03 -3.85
C PRO A 123 2.20 9.55 -3.69
N ARG A 124 3.02 10.14 -4.56
CA ARG A 124 3.24 11.59 -4.57
C ARG A 124 1.93 12.38 -4.72
N ASP A 125 0.99 11.82 -5.47
CA ASP A 125 -0.25 12.52 -5.80
C ASP A 125 -1.23 12.62 -4.62
N MET A 126 -1.05 11.82 -3.57
CA MET A 126 -1.80 11.92 -2.31
C MET A 126 -1.37 13.09 -1.42
N LEU A 127 -0.24 13.74 -1.72
CA LEU A 127 0.25 14.88 -0.95
C LEU A 127 -0.28 16.21 -1.50
N SER A 128 -0.47 17.18 -0.63
CA SER A 128 -0.85 18.54 -1.00
C SER A 128 0.21 19.22 -1.87
N THR A 129 -0.18 20.26 -2.60
CA THR A 129 0.75 21.08 -3.39
C THR A 129 1.84 21.71 -2.53
N THR A 130 1.51 22.15 -1.33
CA THR A 130 2.45 22.74 -0.37
C THR A 130 3.54 21.75 0.03
N THR A 131 3.16 20.52 0.39
CA THR A 131 4.10 19.45 0.75
C THR A 131 4.92 18.99 -0.46
N LYS A 132 4.33 18.88 -1.65
CA LYS A 132 5.06 18.61 -2.90
C LYS A 132 6.14 19.66 -3.18
N ASN A 133 5.83 20.94 -2.96
CA ASN A 133 6.79 22.04 -3.15
C ASN A 133 7.92 21.96 -2.11
N THR A 134 7.62 21.69 -0.84
CA THR A 134 8.62 21.47 0.21
C THR A 134 9.58 20.34 -0.17
N LEU A 135 9.04 19.19 -0.60
CA LEU A 135 9.83 18.03 -1.02
C LEU A 135 10.54 18.22 -2.37
N GLY A 136 10.16 19.25 -3.13
CA GLY A 136 10.75 19.66 -4.41
C GLY A 136 12.09 20.38 -4.31
N SER A 137 12.60 20.68 -3.10
CA SER A 137 13.91 21.35 -2.90
C SER A 137 15.04 20.63 -3.66
N ILE A 138 15.97 21.39 -4.24
CA ILE A 138 17.09 20.85 -5.05
C ILE A 138 18.15 20.15 -4.19
N SER A 139 18.17 20.40 -2.88
CA SER A 139 19.17 19.85 -1.98
C SER A 139 19.13 18.33 -1.92
N THR A 140 20.31 17.69 -1.87
CA THR A 140 20.44 16.24 -1.70
C THR A 140 19.86 15.76 -0.37
N LEU A 141 20.03 16.58 0.68
CA LEU A 141 19.59 16.31 2.02
C LEU A 141 19.06 17.59 2.68
N PHE A 142 17.87 17.50 3.29
CA PHE A 142 17.28 18.60 4.05
C PHE A 142 16.25 18.11 5.07
N GLU A 143 15.99 18.93 6.08
CA GLU A 143 14.93 18.70 7.05
C GLU A 143 13.58 19.05 6.44
N VAL A 144 12.62 18.13 6.58
CA VAL A 144 11.24 18.34 6.17
C VAL A 144 10.51 19.09 7.28
N ASN A 145 9.85 20.20 6.93
CA ASN A 145 9.12 21.00 7.91
C ASN A 145 8.01 20.21 8.62
N LYS A 146 7.58 20.72 9.78
CA LYS A 146 6.60 20.05 10.64
C LYS A 146 5.29 19.72 9.93
N SER A 147 4.74 20.67 9.18
CA SER A 147 3.45 20.49 8.48
C SER A 147 3.53 19.39 7.42
N ALA A 148 4.58 19.41 6.59
CA ALA A 148 4.78 18.36 5.58
C ALA A 148 5.01 16.98 6.23
N LYS A 149 5.79 16.91 7.32
CA LYS A 149 5.99 15.68 8.08
C LYS A 149 4.67 15.10 8.60
N GLU A 150 3.84 15.95 9.22
CA GLU A 150 2.54 15.52 9.75
C GLU A 150 1.64 14.97 8.64
N GLU A 151 1.54 15.64 7.50
CA GLU A 151 0.79 15.18 6.34
C GLU A 151 1.32 13.83 5.81
N ILE A 152 2.65 13.71 5.63
CA ILE A 152 3.28 12.47 5.16
C ILE A 152 2.96 11.30 6.09
N LEU A 153 3.09 11.50 7.40
CA LEU A 153 2.78 10.46 8.40
C LEU A 153 1.29 10.12 8.45
N GLN A 154 0.42 11.12 8.26
CA GLN A 154 -1.02 10.90 8.16
C GLN A 154 -1.39 10.08 6.93
N VAL A 155 -0.82 10.38 5.75
CA VAL A 155 -1.05 9.61 4.52
C VAL A 155 -0.52 8.19 4.67
N LEU A 156 0.66 8.02 5.27
CA LEU A 156 1.23 6.71 5.56
C LEU A 156 0.37 5.90 6.53
N GLY A 157 -0.17 6.54 7.57
CA GLY A 157 -1.06 5.94 8.56
C GLY A 157 -2.42 5.55 7.94
N LYS A 158 -3.00 6.42 7.11
CA LYS A 158 -4.22 6.11 6.36
C LYS A 158 -4.01 4.89 5.46
N LYS A 159 -2.92 4.84 4.72
CA LYS A 159 -2.62 3.69 3.85
C LYS A 159 -2.46 2.38 4.64
N LYS A 160 -1.92 2.41 5.86
CA LYS A 160 -1.91 1.24 6.75
C LYS A 160 -3.31 0.90 7.27
N GLY A 161 -4.06 1.90 7.71
CA GLY A 161 -5.45 1.74 8.13
C GLY A 161 -6.37 1.30 6.98
N ASP A 162 -6.16 1.85 5.77
CA ASP A 162 -6.90 1.47 4.58
C ASP A 162 -6.58 0.03 4.13
N ILE A 163 -5.35 -0.44 4.29
CA ILE A 163 -4.99 -1.84 4.00
C ILE A 163 -5.62 -2.77 5.02
N GLU A 164 -5.53 -2.47 6.31
CA GLU A 164 -6.21 -3.24 7.36
C GLU A 164 -7.74 -3.15 7.22
N SER A 165 -8.28 -1.97 6.83
CA SER A 165 -9.71 -1.79 6.59
C SER A 165 -10.17 -2.46 5.28
N ILE A 166 -9.33 -2.49 4.22
CA ILE A 166 -9.65 -3.19 2.97
C ILE A 166 -9.66 -4.70 3.20
N GLU A 167 -8.70 -5.25 3.94
CA GLU A 167 -8.70 -6.68 4.29
C GLU A 167 -9.92 -7.03 5.15
N ASN A 168 -10.26 -6.21 6.15
CA ASN A 168 -11.46 -6.39 6.95
C ASN A 168 -12.74 -6.21 6.12
N VAL A 169 -12.79 -5.23 5.21
CA VAL A 169 -13.95 -4.99 4.34
C VAL A 169 -14.13 -6.11 3.32
N GLU A 170 -13.06 -6.72 2.80
CA GLU A 170 -13.18 -7.91 1.96
C GLU A 170 -13.74 -9.10 2.75
N GLU A 171 -13.24 -9.38 3.96
CA GLU A 171 -13.76 -10.42 4.84
C GLU A 171 -15.22 -10.16 5.26
N GLU A 172 -15.54 -8.92 5.62
CA GLU A 172 -16.92 -8.51 5.92
C GLU A 172 -17.85 -8.67 4.72
N MET A 173 -17.37 -8.37 3.51
CA MET A 173 -18.14 -8.56 2.28
C MET A 173 -18.35 -10.04 1.95
N GLU A 174 -17.32 -10.88 2.13
CA GLU A 174 -17.44 -12.33 1.99
C GLU A 174 -18.46 -12.90 2.98
N GLU A 175 -18.40 -12.48 4.25
CA GLU A 175 -19.36 -12.89 5.28
C GLU A 175 -20.79 -12.40 4.98
N LEU A 176 -20.93 -11.19 4.48
CA LEU A 176 -22.24 -10.66 4.06
C LEU A 176 -22.83 -11.49 2.90
N VAL A 177 -22.03 -11.80 1.88
CA VAL A 177 -22.47 -12.62 0.75
C VAL A 177 -22.79 -14.04 1.21
N ALA A 178 -22.00 -14.61 2.12
CA ALA A 178 -22.30 -15.88 2.75
C ALA A 178 -23.65 -15.82 3.53
N GLY A 179 -23.88 -14.74 4.28
CA GLY A 179 -25.14 -14.49 5.00
C GLY A 179 -26.35 -14.39 4.07
N ILE A 180 -26.20 -13.75 2.90
CA ILE A 180 -27.27 -13.73 1.88
C ILE A 180 -27.59 -15.15 1.42
N LEU A 181 -26.58 -15.95 1.08
CA LEU A 181 -26.75 -17.34 0.64
C LEU A 181 -27.38 -18.21 1.72
N ARG A 182 -27.00 -18.03 3.00
CA ARG A 182 -27.64 -18.70 4.14
C ARG A 182 -29.11 -18.28 4.27
N GLY A 183 -29.41 -16.98 4.11
CA GLY A 183 -30.78 -16.46 4.07
C GLY A 183 -31.63 -17.02 2.93
N MET A 184 -30.99 -17.44 1.82
CA MET A 184 -31.62 -18.14 0.70
C MET A 184 -31.79 -19.66 0.96
N GLY A 185 -31.28 -20.19 2.07
CA GLY A 185 -31.39 -21.59 2.46
C GLY A 185 -30.16 -22.45 2.14
N TYR A 186 -29.07 -21.87 1.64
CA TYR A 186 -27.81 -22.60 1.42
C TYR A 186 -26.97 -22.66 2.70
N LYS A 187 -26.16 -23.69 2.83
CA LYS A 187 -25.07 -23.75 3.81
C LYS A 187 -23.77 -23.30 3.15
N THR A 188 -23.00 -22.48 3.84
CA THR A 188 -21.82 -21.82 3.28
C THR A 188 -20.55 -22.17 4.02
N ILE A 189 -19.44 -22.23 3.30
CA ILE A 189 -18.08 -22.36 3.83
C ILE A 189 -17.25 -21.25 3.21
N ILE A 190 -16.76 -20.33 4.03
CA ILE A 190 -15.81 -19.27 3.61
C ILE A 190 -14.43 -19.91 3.61
N THR A 191 -13.69 -19.71 2.52
CA THR A 191 -12.36 -20.28 2.35
C THR A 191 -11.32 -19.39 3.02
N PRO A 192 -10.42 -19.90 3.86
CA PRO A 192 -9.32 -19.12 4.40
C PRO A 192 -8.46 -18.49 3.29
N LYS A 193 -7.99 -17.27 3.50
CA LYS A 193 -7.09 -16.57 2.55
C LYS A 193 -5.86 -17.45 2.27
N GLY A 194 -5.66 -17.78 1.00
CA GLY A 194 -4.56 -18.61 0.56
C GLY A 194 -4.38 -18.57 -0.96
N PRO A 195 -3.43 -19.32 -1.54
CA PRO A 195 -3.18 -19.33 -2.99
C PRO A 195 -4.30 -20.00 -3.81
N ASP A 196 -5.50 -20.11 -3.30
CA ASP A 196 -6.62 -20.95 -3.79
C ASP A 196 -7.44 -20.33 -4.93
N ARG A 197 -6.81 -19.56 -5.80
CA ARG A 197 -7.33 -19.19 -7.13
C ARG A 197 -8.68 -18.46 -7.15
N GLY A 198 -8.96 -17.54 -6.21
CA GLY A 198 -10.15 -16.68 -6.26
C GLY A 198 -11.47 -17.45 -6.01
N ARG A 199 -11.50 -18.28 -4.99
CA ARG A 199 -12.70 -18.95 -4.50
C ARG A 199 -12.88 -18.58 -3.04
N ASP A 200 -13.81 -17.68 -2.81
CA ASP A 200 -13.97 -17.08 -1.49
C ASP A 200 -15.03 -17.85 -0.66
N ILE A 201 -16.10 -18.34 -1.33
CA ILE A 201 -17.19 -19.05 -0.64
C ILE A 201 -17.61 -20.29 -1.45
N TYR A 202 -17.86 -21.39 -0.75
CA TYR A 202 -18.59 -22.54 -1.26
C TYR A 202 -19.98 -22.58 -0.64
N ALA A 203 -21.01 -22.84 -1.44
CA ALA A 203 -22.37 -22.98 -0.96
C ALA A 203 -23.09 -24.18 -1.60
N SER A 204 -23.83 -24.92 -0.80
CA SER A 204 -24.69 -26.03 -1.25
C SER A 204 -25.87 -26.22 -0.30
N PRO A 205 -26.97 -26.89 -0.71
CA PRO A 205 -28.13 -27.11 0.15
C PRO A 205 -27.76 -27.90 1.42
N ASP A 206 -26.92 -28.91 1.27
CA ASP A 206 -26.51 -29.84 2.35
C ASP A 206 -25.28 -29.33 3.13
N GLY A 207 -24.52 -28.40 2.59
CA GLY A 207 -23.24 -27.89 3.15
C GLY A 207 -22.06 -28.87 2.96
N LEU A 208 -22.29 -30.00 2.36
CA LEU A 208 -21.28 -31.03 2.07
C LEU A 208 -20.89 -31.07 0.59
N GLY A 209 -21.67 -30.37 -0.26
CA GLY A 209 -21.50 -30.38 -1.70
C GLY A 209 -21.93 -31.68 -2.37
N LEU A 210 -22.81 -32.46 -1.75
CA LEU A 210 -23.37 -33.68 -2.30
C LEU A 210 -24.65 -33.39 -3.07
N GLU A 211 -25.39 -32.37 -2.66
CA GLU A 211 -26.62 -31.91 -3.30
C GLU A 211 -26.37 -30.70 -4.22
N ASP A 212 -27.07 -30.70 -5.36
CA ASP A 212 -27.03 -29.55 -6.29
C ASP A 212 -28.10 -28.48 -5.93
N PRO A 213 -27.83 -27.21 -6.18
CA PRO A 213 -26.67 -26.69 -6.85
C PRO A 213 -25.45 -26.48 -5.92
N ARG A 214 -24.27 -26.81 -6.44
CA ARG A 214 -22.99 -26.44 -5.81
C ARG A 214 -22.54 -25.10 -6.37
N ILE A 215 -22.46 -24.09 -5.53
CA ILE A 215 -22.15 -22.71 -5.92
C ILE A 215 -20.73 -22.38 -5.46
N ILE A 216 -19.92 -21.89 -6.39
CA ILE A 216 -18.59 -21.33 -6.13
C ILE A 216 -18.70 -19.81 -6.30
N VAL A 217 -18.30 -19.08 -5.26
CA VAL A 217 -18.41 -17.61 -5.22
C VAL A 217 -17.04 -16.97 -5.21
N GLU A 218 -16.90 -15.92 -5.99
CA GLU A 218 -15.80 -14.95 -5.90
C GLU A 218 -16.36 -13.58 -5.56
N VAL A 219 -15.80 -12.93 -4.55
CA VAL A 219 -16.22 -11.61 -4.05
C VAL A 219 -15.10 -10.61 -4.28
N LYS A 220 -15.41 -9.46 -4.91
CA LYS A 220 -14.44 -8.37 -5.12
C LYS A 220 -15.02 -7.04 -4.68
N HIS A 221 -14.49 -6.52 -3.58
CA HIS A 221 -14.76 -5.16 -3.14
C HIS A 221 -13.74 -4.20 -3.76
N ARG A 222 -14.16 -3.40 -4.75
CA ARG A 222 -13.29 -2.46 -5.44
C ARG A 222 -14.07 -1.40 -6.21
N THR A 223 -13.39 -0.32 -6.62
CA THR A 223 -13.98 0.76 -7.42
C THR A 223 -13.95 0.50 -8.92
N GLY A 224 -13.09 -0.41 -9.41
CA GLY A 224 -12.93 -0.73 -10.83
C GLY A 224 -13.77 -1.93 -11.27
N GLN A 225 -14.21 -1.93 -12.54
CA GLN A 225 -15.00 -3.04 -13.11
C GLN A 225 -14.15 -4.31 -13.27
N VAL A 226 -14.81 -5.47 -13.12
CA VAL A 226 -14.24 -6.77 -13.47
C VAL A 226 -14.02 -6.86 -14.97
N SER A 227 -12.82 -7.22 -15.38
CA SER A 227 -12.44 -7.36 -16.80
C SER A 227 -12.81 -8.72 -17.37
N GLY A 228 -12.87 -8.84 -18.70
CA GLY A 228 -13.08 -10.12 -19.37
C GLY A 228 -11.98 -11.15 -19.07
N LYS A 229 -10.72 -10.71 -18.81
CA LYS A 229 -9.63 -11.61 -18.41
C LYS A 229 -9.87 -12.24 -17.04
N GLU A 230 -10.31 -11.44 -16.06
CA GLU A 230 -10.63 -11.92 -14.71
C GLU A 230 -11.82 -12.87 -14.76
N MET A 231 -12.85 -12.55 -15.55
CA MET A 231 -14.01 -13.41 -15.73
C MET A 231 -13.62 -14.78 -16.33
N ARG A 232 -12.78 -14.80 -17.36
CA ARG A 232 -12.25 -16.05 -17.93
C ARG A 232 -11.45 -16.85 -16.91
N SER A 233 -10.66 -16.18 -16.07
CA SER A 233 -9.91 -16.85 -15.00
C SER A 233 -10.83 -17.53 -14.00
N PHE A 234 -11.88 -16.85 -13.58
CA PHE A 234 -12.91 -17.40 -12.67
C PHE A 234 -13.62 -18.61 -13.30
N ILE A 235 -14.14 -18.46 -14.52
CA ILE A 235 -14.83 -19.54 -15.26
C ILE A 235 -13.92 -20.75 -15.43
N GLY A 236 -12.65 -20.52 -15.79
CA GLY A 236 -11.66 -21.60 -15.95
C GLY A 236 -11.34 -22.35 -14.65
N GLY A 237 -11.63 -21.75 -13.50
CA GLY A 237 -11.53 -22.38 -12.17
C GLY A 237 -12.74 -23.20 -11.78
N LEU A 238 -13.89 -23.05 -12.44
CA LEU A 238 -15.11 -23.78 -12.14
C LEU A 238 -15.02 -25.22 -12.66
N ARG A 239 -15.68 -26.15 -11.99
CA ARG A 239 -15.76 -27.57 -12.39
C ARG A 239 -17.14 -27.90 -12.98
N HIS A 240 -17.19 -28.89 -13.81
CA HIS A 240 -18.45 -29.43 -14.32
C HIS A 240 -19.39 -29.82 -13.15
N GLY A 241 -20.65 -29.44 -13.24
CA GLY A 241 -21.64 -29.67 -12.16
C GLY A 241 -21.62 -28.58 -11.07
N THR A 242 -20.81 -27.51 -11.21
CA THR A 242 -20.91 -26.34 -10.32
C THR A 242 -21.59 -25.15 -11.00
N LYS A 243 -21.99 -24.16 -10.23
CA LYS A 243 -22.45 -22.85 -10.70
C LYS A 243 -21.55 -21.77 -10.14
N GLY A 244 -21.27 -20.75 -10.94
CA GLY A 244 -20.46 -19.60 -10.51
C GLY A 244 -21.36 -18.46 -10.04
N LEU A 245 -20.95 -17.80 -8.96
CA LEU A 245 -21.50 -16.52 -8.51
C LEU A 245 -20.34 -15.54 -8.37
N TYR A 246 -20.32 -14.48 -9.17
CA TYR A 246 -19.32 -13.45 -9.08
C TYR A 246 -19.93 -12.16 -8.54
N VAL A 247 -19.48 -11.72 -7.38
CA VAL A 247 -19.95 -10.48 -6.72
C VAL A 247 -18.89 -9.41 -6.87
N SER A 248 -19.27 -8.22 -7.35
CA SER A 248 -18.34 -7.09 -7.47
C SER A 248 -19.02 -5.76 -7.22
N THR A 249 -18.54 -4.99 -6.23
CA THR A 249 -19.03 -3.64 -5.96
C THR A 249 -18.67 -2.64 -7.05
N GLY A 250 -17.59 -2.88 -7.80
CA GLY A 250 -17.18 -2.07 -8.96
C GLY A 250 -17.90 -2.42 -10.27
N GLY A 251 -18.77 -3.45 -10.24
CA GLY A 251 -19.51 -3.91 -11.40
C GLY A 251 -18.66 -4.67 -12.43
N PHE A 252 -19.18 -4.82 -13.65
CA PHE A 252 -18.63 -5.69 -14.70
C PHE A 252 -18.52 -4.94 -16.03
N SER A 253 -17.40 -5.10 -16.71
CA SER A 253 -17.22 -4.59 -18.08
C SER A 253 -18.12 -5.35 -19.06
N LYS A 254 -18.32 -4.78 -20.26
CA LYS A 254 -19.05 -5.45 -21.33
C LYS A 254 -18.43 -6.80 -21.67
N ASP A 255 -17.11 -6.87 -21.72
CA ASP A 255 -16.37 -8.10 -22.02
C ASP A 255 -16.57 -9.16 -20.92
N ALA A 256 -16.59 -8.74 -19.64
CA ALA A 256 -16.85 -9.68 -18.54
C ALA A 256 -18.27 -10.27 -18.59
N ARG A 257 -19.27 -9.43 -18.88
CA ARG A 257 -20.65 -9.89 -19.09
C ARG A 257 -20.76 -10.89 -20.25
N TYR A 258 -20.11 -10.56 -21.38
CA TYR A 258 -20.06 -11.45 -22.56
C TYR A 258 -19.40 -12.79 -22.24
N GLU A 259 -18.28 -12.81 -21.50
CA GLU A 259 -17.62 -14.06 -21.08
C GLU A 259 -18.51 -14.91 -20.16
N ALA A 260 -19.25 -14.29 -19.25
CA ALA A 260 -20.19 -14.99 -18.37
C ALA A 260 -21.37 -15.62 -19.16
N GLU A 261 -21.94 -14.87 -20.11
CA GLU A 261 -23.07 -15.31 -20.93
C GLU A 261 -22.74 -16.50 -21.84
N ARG A 262 -21.54 -16.51 -22.43
CA ARG A 262 -21.09 -17.60 -23.32
C ARG A 262 -20.53 -18.82 -22.60
N SER A 263 -20.43 -18.78 -21.27
CA SER A 263 -19.86 -19.86 -20.48
C SER A 263 -20.76 -21.11 -20.53
N ASN A 264 -20.15 -22.29 -20.70
CA ASN A 264 -20.86 -23.58 -20.59
C ASN A 264 -21.27 -23.91 -19.13
N ILE A 265 -20.66 -23.24 -18.16
CA ILE A 265 -21.02 -23.35 -16.74
C ILE A 265 -21.82 -22.09 -16.39
N PRO A 266 -23.03 -22.22 -15.83
CA PRO A 266 -23.84 -21.06 -15.46
C PRO A 266 -23.09 -20.16 -14.49
N VAL A 267 -22.97 -18.85 -14.84
CA VAL A 267 -22.35 -17.83 -14.01
C VAL A 267 -23.33 -16.68 -13.82
N THR A 268 -23.61 -16.38 -12.57
CA THR A 268 -24.43 -15.21 -12.18
C THR A 268 -23.53 -14.07 -11.74
N LEU A 269 -23.79 -12.87 -12.25
CA LEU A 269 -23.07 -11.64 -11.91
C LEU A 269 -23.92 -10.81 -10.95
N VAL A 270 -23.35 -10.47 -9.82
CA VAL A 270 -23.98 -9.62 -8.80
C VAL A 270 -23.18 -8.33 -8.65
N ASP A 271 -23.70 -7.24 -9.19
CA ASP A 271 -23.20 -5.89 -8.96
C ASP A 271 -23.81 -5.28 -7.69
N LEU A 272 -23.44 -4.04 -7.36
CA LEU A 272 -23.89 -3.36 -6.15
C LEU A 272 -25.40 -3.22 -6.07
N ASP A 273 -26.07 -2.93 -7.19
CA ASP A 273 -27.53 -2.78 -7.24
C ASP A 273 -28.24 -4.11 -6.98
N MET A 274 -27.75 -5.18 -7.57
CA MET A 274 -28.29 -6.52 -7.36
C MET A 274 -28.00 -7.00 -5.93
N LEU A 275 -26.81 -6.70 -5.39
CA LEU A 275 -26.44 -7.02 -4.01
C LEU A 275 -27.42 -6.34 -3.03
N ALA A 276 -27.69 -5.04 -3.21
CA ALA A 276 -28.64 -4.30 -2.38
C ALA A 276 -30.06 -4.90 -2.42
N LYS A 277 -30.51 -5.35 -3.61
CA LYS A 277 -31.79 -6.04 -3.75
C LYS A 277 -31.81 -7.37 -2.99
N LEU A 278 -30.77 -8.19 -3.10
CA LEU A 278 -30.67 -9.48 -2.39
C LEU A 278 -30.64 -9.27 -0.88
N ILE A 279 -29.90 -8.28 -0.38
CA ILE A 279 -29.88 -7.90 1.03
C ILE A 279 -31.32 -7.59 1.48
N THR A 280 -31.99 -6.68 0.81
CA THR A 280 -33.34 -6.25 1.18
C THR A 280 -34.35 -7.41 1.15
N GLN A 281 -34.24 -8.27 0.14
CA GLN A 281 -35.15 -9.41 -0.05
C GLN A 281 -35.01 -10.48 1.02
N TYR A 282 -33.78 -10.79 1.43
CA TYR A 282 -33.48 -11.91 2.32
C TYR A 282 -33.11 -11.50 3.74
N TYR A 283 -33.13 -10.19 4.07
CA TYR A 283 -32.71 -9.64 5.35
C TYR A 283 -33.36 -10.31 6.57
N ASP A 284 -34.64 -10.64 6.49
CA ASP A 284 -35.35 -11.27 7.60
C ASP A 284 -34.79 -12.64 7.96
N ASN A 285 -34.23 -13.33 6.97
CA ASN A 285 -33.64 -14.66 7.10
C ASN A 285 -32.13 -14.64 7.40
N PHE A 286 -31.53 -13.45 7.51
CA PHE A 286 -30.12 -13.34 7.86
C PHE A 286 -29.88 -13.83 9.28
N ASP A 287 -28.72 -14.49 9.48
CA ASP A 287 -28.21 -14.81 10.80
C ASP A 287 -27.70 -13.52 11.52
N GLU A 288 -27.37 -13.69 12.80
CA GLU A 288 -26.91 -12.58 13.64
C GLU A 288 -25.59 -11.96 13.17
N GLU A 289 -24.71 -12.74 12.54
CA GLU A 289 -23.41 -12.28 12.04
C GLU A 289 -23.61 -11.36 10.83
N ALA A 290 -24.40 -11.78 9.86
CA ALA A 290 -24.73 -10.97 8.69
C ALA A 290 -25.52 -9.69 9.06
N LYS A 291 -26.44 -9.76 10.04
CA LYS A 291 -27.19 -8.60 10.53
C LYS A 291 -26.32 -7.56 11.22
N LYS A 292 -25.25 -7.97 11.90
CA LYS A 292 -24.29 -7.04 12.50
C LYS A 292 -23.52 -6.22 11.46
N LEU A 293 -23.23 -6.81 10.30
CA LEU A 293 -22.54 -6.11 9.22
C LEU A 293 -23.41 -5.02 8.55
N ILE A 294 -24.72 -5.28 8.43
CA ILE A 294 -25.68 -4.32 7.88
C ILE A 294 -26.92 -4.26 8.81
N PRO A 295 -26.90 -3.42 9.84
CA PRO A 295 -28.02 -3.26 10.74
C PRO A 295 -29.14 -2.42 10.09
N LEU A 296 -30.12 -3.08 9.46
CA LEU A 296 -31.28 -2.42 8.85
C LEU A 296 -32.49 -2.44 9.79
N ILE A 297 -33.28 -1.36 9.74
CA ILE A 297 -34.55 -1.22 10.46
C ILE A 297 -35.67 -1.07 9.42
N LYS A 298 -36.73 -1.87 9.53
CA LYS A 298 -37.94 -1.67 8.71
C LYS A 298 -38.73 -0.46 9.18
N ILE A 299 -38.94 0.49 8.28
CA ILE A 299 -39.80 1.64 8.51
C ILE A 299 -41.03 1.47 7.63
N TYR A 300 -42.20 1.43 8.25
CA TYR A 300 -43.49 1.43 7.53
C TYR A 300 -43.87 2.86 7.23
N TRP A 301 -44.01 3.19 5.95
CA TRP A 301 -44.42 4.48 5.48
C TRP A 301 -45.89 4.41 5.05
N PRO A 302 -46.78 5.34 5.47
CA PRO A 302 -48.16 5.40 4.95
C PRO A 302 -48.14 5.64 3.45
N ALA A 303 -48.98 4.89 2.71
CA ALA A 303 -49.16 5.05 1.27
C ALA A 303 -49.87 6.32 0.91
#